data_d3ec90ae9d0ab0da3443438d5e6d0505
#
_entry.id   d3ec90ae9d0ab0da3443438d5e6d0505
#
_cell.length_a   1.000
_cell.length_b   1.000
_cell.length_c   1.000
_cell.angle_alpha   90.00
_cell.angle_beta   90.00
_cell.angle_gamma   90.00
#
_symmetry.space_group_name_H-M   'P 1'
#
loop_
_entity.id
_entity.type
_entity.pdbx_description
1 polymer ?
#
loop_
_entity_poly.entity_id
_entity_poly.type
_entity_poly.pdbx_seq_one_letter_code
_entity_poly.pdbx_strand_id
1 'polypeptide(L)'
;MTSLYAQWMYDWEHRLTSVDNNRIVRPLEWGVEWAGDWPCRNGHHPGEPQQNPEKFFLDYNRRIVAASDEFYSYEHPKDFRLEKREVQVFSTREVPDPKLEAKVKGTYGEFLRFTSPVKTPYPENNLVNARWFPATGRRAVVLLPHWNSDAVSYVSLCRVLNLLGIAVLRLSMPYHDIRMPAEIKRADYAVSANIGRTLDAVRQGVVDIRCCLDWLETQGYTRLGIVGTSLGSCYAFIAAAHDPRVRVAAFNHASTYFADVVWHGQSTRHIRQGIEQAIDLEELRKVWLAISPMSYFEQYARWQKKSLIIYAAYDLTFLPEFSRQVVREFARHELDHKVVVLPCGHYTTGETPYKYVDGWQLASFLRTAF
;
A
#
# COMPACT_ATOMS: atom_id res chain seq x y z
N MET A 1 22.84 24.89 11.41
CA MET A 1 23.26 24.97 9.99
C MET A 1 22.95 23.64 9.32
N THR A 2 22.09 23.64 8.32
CA THR A 2 21.81 22.45 7.50
C THR A 2 23.07 22.11 6.70
N SER A 3 23.49 20.85 6.65
CA SER A 3 24.65 20.46 5.86
C SER A 3 24.38 20.71 4.37
N LEU A 4 25.44 21.01 3.58
CA LEU A 4 25.33 21.19 2.11
C LEU A 4 24.69 19.95 1.46
N TYR A 5 24.97 18.77 1.98
CA TYR A 5 24.34 17.53 1.53
C TYR A 5 22.83 17.51 1.78
N ALA A 6 22.38 17.92 2.96
CA ALA A 6 20.95 17.97 3.28
C ALA A 6 20.20 18.93 2.37
N GLN A 7 20.78 20.13 2.12
CA GLN A 7 20.21 21.10 1.20
C GLN A 7 20.08 20.53 -0.22
N TRP A 8 21.16 19.97 -0.74
CA TRP A 8 21.16 19.34 -2.08
C TRP A 8 20.14 18.20 -2.17
N MET A 9 20.00 17.38 -1.14
CA MET A 9 19.05 16.28 -1.13
C MET A 9 17.60 16.75 -1.11
N TYR A 10 17.28 17.78 -0.28
CA TYR A 10 15.95 18.39 -0.28
C TYR A 10 15.61 19.04 -1.62
N ASP A 11 16.55 19.72 -2.25
CA ASP A 11 16.36 20.33 -3.57
C ASP A 11 16.12 19.26 -4.64
N TRP A 12 16.81 18.12 -4.56
CA TRP A 12 16.60 17.01 -5.48
C TRP A 12 15.25 16.34 -5.26
N GLU A 13 14.90 16.01 -4.04
CA GLU A 13 13.62 15.43 -3.67
C GLU A 13 12.46 16.34 -4.10
N HIS A 14 12.55 17.62 -3.82
CA HIS A 14 11.55 18.61 -4.22
C HIS A 14 11.36 18.65 -5.74
N ARG A 15 12.45 18.62 -6.51
CA ARG A 15 12.36 18.58 -7.97
C ARG A 15 11.62 17.36 -8.48
N LEU A 16 11.92 16.18 -7.96
CA LEU A 16 11.25 14.93 -8.36
C LEU A 16 9.76 14.94 -8.04
N THR A 17 9.39 15.44 -6.86
CA THR A 17 7.99 15.56 -6.48
C THR A 17 7.21 16.64 -7.23
N SER A 18 7.90 17.64 -7.78
CA SER A 18 7.29 18.76 -8.49
C SER A 18 7.01 18.49 -9.98
N VAL A 19 7.65 17.48 -10.56
CA VAL A 19 7.50 17.13 -12.00
C VAL A 19 6.15 16.49 -12.31
N ASP A 20 5.47 15.97 -11.32
CA ASP A 20 4.18 15.28 -11.48
C ASP A 20 3.04 16.31 -11.44
N ASN A 21 2.63 16.81 -12.61
CA ASN A 21 1.70 17.94 -12.76
C ASN A 21 0.24 17.54 -13.02
N ASN A 22 -0.05 16.24 -13.24
CA ASN A 22 -1.41 15.78 -13.55
C ASN A 22 -2.25 15.47 -12.30
N ARG A 23 -1.98 16.16 -11.20
CA ARG A 23 -2.69 16.01 -9.93
C ARG A 23 -3.92 16.90 -9.90
N ILE A 24 -5.09 16.28 -9.83
CA ILE A 24 -6.37 16.98 -9.82
C ILE A 24 -6.79 17.21 -8.37
N VAL A 25 -7.04 18.47 -8.01
CA VAL A 25 -7.67 18.83 -6.73
C VAL A 25 -9.16 18.52 -6.83
N ARG A 26 -9.65 17.64 -5.95
CA ARG A 26 -11.08 17.31 -5.84
C ARG A 26 -11.60 17.77 -4.47
N PRO A 27 -12.82 18.32 -4.39
CA PRO A 27 -13.40 18.71 -3.11
C PRO A 27 -13.64 17.48 -2.23
N LEU A 28 -13.83 17.73 -0.92
CA LEU A 28 -14.22 16.68 0.02
C LEU A 28 -15.53 16.04 -0.42
N GLU A 29 -15.50 14.72 -0.48
CA GLU A 29 -16.68 13.86 -0.59
C GLU A 29 -16.67 12.88 0.59
N TRP A 30 -17.77 12.78 1.29
CA TRP A 30 -17.84 11.81 2.38
C TRP A 30 -17.90 10.38 1.88
N GLY A 31 -18.57 10.11 0.77
CA GLY A 31 -18.61 8.78 0.14
C GLY A 31 -19.24 7.72 1.05
N VAL A 32 -20.39 8.04 1.68
CA VAL A 32 -21.08 7.11 2.58
C VAL A 32 -21.49 5.83 1.85
N GLU A 33 -21.80 5.92 0.57
CA GLU A 33 -22.12 4.80 -0.33
C GLU A 33 -20.98 3.76 -0.43
N TRP A 34 -19.73 4.14 -0.10
CA TRP A 34 -18.56 3.25 -0.09
C TRP A 34 -18.41 2.47 1.21
N ALA A 35 -19.20 2.80 2.25
CA ALA A 35 -19.13 2.07 3.52
C ALA A 35 -19.57 0.60 3.38
N GLY A 36 -20.14 0.23 2.23
CA GLY A 36 -20.54 -1.12 1.87
C GLY A 36 -21.61 -1.68 2.81
N ASP A 37 -21.75 -3.01 2.78
CA ASP A 37 -22.72 -3.72 3.63
C ASP A 37 -22.17 -4.04 5.03
N TRP A 38 -20.98 -3.59 5.40
CA TRP A 38 -20.41 -3.83 6.73
C TRP A 38 -20.64 -2.61 7.64
N PRO A 39 -21.12 -2.75 8.85
CA PRO A 39 -21.54 -3.94 9.58
C PRO A 39 -23.03 -4.28 9.44
N CYS A 40 -23.57 -4.22 8.26
CA CYS A 40 -25.02 -4.26 7.96
C CYS A 40 -25.73 -5.58 8.26
N ARG A 41 -25.08 -6.56 8.85
CA ARG A 41 -25.77 -7.76 9.38
C ARG A 41 -26.82 -7.43 10.45
N ASN A 42 -26.90 -6.17 10.92
CA ASN A 42 -27.82 -5.72 11.96
C ASN A 42 -28.83 -4.65 11.50
N GLY A 43 -29.17 -4.58 10.22
CA GLY A 43 -30.38 -3.88 9.77
C GLY A 43 -30.29 -2.37 9.54
N HIS A 44 -29.11 -1.77 9.51
CA HIS A 44 -28.95 -0.40 9.02
C HIS A 44 -28.47 -0.42 7.58
N HIS A 45 -29.32 -0.02 6.64
CA HIS A 45 -28.96 0.11 5.23
C HIS A 45 -28.05 1.31 5.02
N PRO A 46 -26.94 1.17 4.24
CA PRO A 46 -26.07 2.29 3.87
C PRO A 46 -26.75 3.37 3.01
N GLY A 47 -28.02 3.23 2.66
CA GLY A 47 -28.76 4.14 1.80
C GLY A 47 -29.69 5.11 2.52
N GLU A 48 -29.78 5.11 3.86
CA GLU A 48 -30.52 6.15 4.55
C GLU A 48 -29.73 7.48 4.51
N PRO A 49 -30.36 8.62 4.16
CA PRO A 49 -29.67 9.91 4.15
C PRO A 49 -29.14 10.20 5.56
N GLN A 50 -27.83 10.02 5.75
CA GLN A 50 -27.19 10.33 7.02
C GLN A 50 -27.21 11.84 7.21
N GLN A 51 -27.93 12.32 8.19
CA GLN A 51 -28.05 13.75 8.50
C GLN A 51 -26.70 14.39 8.84
N ASN A 52 -25.69 13.58 9.23
CA ASN A 52 -24.33 14.03 9.50
C ASN A 52 -23.32 12.94 9.07
N PRO A 53 -22.74 13.03 7.87
CA PRO A 53 -21.79 12.05 7.36
C PRO A 53 -20.47 11.98 8.14
N GLU A 54 -20.02 13.08 8.74
CA GLU A 54 -18.85 13.10 9.62
C GLU A 54 -19.08 12.20 10.83
N LYS A 55 -20.20 12.40 11.55
CA LYS A 55 -20.57 11.55 12.69
C LYS A 55 -20.69 10.10 12.30
N PHE A 56 -21.25 9.83 11.11
CA PHE A 56 -21.30 8.46 10.57
C PHE A 56 -19.90 7.85 10.47
N PHE A 57 -18.93 8.52 9.85
CA PHE A 57 -17.58 7.99 9.69
C PHE A 57 -16.80 7.89 11.01
N LEU A 58 -17.03 8.78 11.97
CA LEU A 58 -16.47 8.67 13.32
C LEU A 58 -16.93 7.37 14.00
N ASP A 59 -18.23 7.09 13.98
CA ASP A 59 -18.81 5.89 14.59
C ASP A 59 -18.47 4.63 13.80
N TYR A 60 -18.42 4.72 12.48
CA TYR A 60 -18.04 3.63 11.57
C TYR A 60 -16.61 3.19 11.83
N ASN A 61 -15.64 4.12 11.87
CA ASN A 61 -14.24 3.80 12.14
C ASN A 61 -14.03 3.20 13.54
N ARG A 62 -14.71 3.69 14.58
CA ARG A 62 -14.65 3.10 15.92
C ARG A 62 -15.13 1.65 15.91
N ARG A 63 -16.23 1.36 15.22
CA ARG A 63 -16.76 -0.01 15.08
C ARG A 63 -15.80 -0.92 14.30
N ILE A 64 -15.21 -0.42 13.21
CA ILE A 64 -14.21 -1.18 12.45
C ILE A 64 -13.03 -1.55 13.34
N VAL A 65 -12.45 -0.60 14.06
CA VAL A 65 -11.29 -0.86 14.92
C VAL A 65 -11.62 -1.89 16.01
N ALA A 66 -12.80 -1.78 16.62
CA ALA A 66 -13.26 -2.72 17.64
C ALA A 66 -13.51 -4.14 17.11
N ALA A 67 -13.90 -4.29 15.84
CA ALA A 67 -14.22 -5.57 15.19
C ALA A 67 -13.39 -5.78 13.91
N SER A 68 -12.10 -5.41 13.94
CA SER A 68 -11.26 -5.36 12.75
C SER A 68 -11.01 -6.73 12.11
N ASP A 69 -10.95 -7.80 12.89
CA ASP A 69 -10.84 -9.16 12.36
C ASP A 69 -12.06 -9.54 11.52
N GLU A 70 -13.27 -9.06 11.89
CA GLU A 70 -14.49 -9.23 11.09
C GLU A 70 -14.49 -8.34 9.85
N PHE A 71 -14.09 -7.07 9.99
CA PHE A 71 -14.03 -6.11 8.87
C PHE A 71 -13.09 -6.57 7.75
N TYR A 72 -11.97 -7.18 8.11
CA TYR A 72 -10.99 -7.73 7.17
C TYR A 72 -11.20 -9.22 6.87
N SER A 73 -12.28 -9.85 7.37
CA SER A 73 -12.65 -11.21 7.00
C SER A 73 -13.19 -11.26 5.56
N TYR A 74 -13.09 -12.43 4.93
CA TYR A 74 -13.53 -12.62 3.55
C TYR A 74 -13.85 -14.10 3.29
N GLU A 75 -14.63 -14.34 2.25
CA GLU A 75 -14.78 -15.68 1.67
C GLU A 75 -13.61 -15.95 0.73
N HIS A 76 -13.00 -17.15 0.85
CA HIS A 76 -11.88 -17.52 0.00
C HIS A 76 -12.29 -17.55 -1.49
N PRO A 77 -11.57 -16.83 -2.37
CA PRO A 77 -11.84 -16.90 -3.80
C PRO A 77 -11.72 -18.34 -4.33
N LYS A 78 -12.63 -18.71 -5.22
CA LYS A 78 -12.66 -20.05 -5.85
C LYS A 78 -12.15 -20.03 -7.29
N ASP A 79 -11.85 -18.84 -7.82
CA ASP A 79 -11.52 -18.59 -9.22
C ASP A 79 -10.06 -18.21 -9.44
N PHE A 80 -9.16 -18.65 -8.55
CA PHE A 80 -7.71 -18.46 -8.74
C PHE A 80 -7.26 -19.09 -10.06
N ARG A 81 -6.60 -18.29 -10.89
CA ARG A 81 -6.02 -18.74 -12.15
C ARG A 81 -4.68 -18.07 -12.43
N LEU A 82 -3.74 -18.83 -12.93
CA LEU A 82 -2.45 -18.32 -13.39
C LEU A 82 -2.51 -18.15 -14.91
N GLU A 83 -2.34 -16.91 -15.38
CA GLU A 83 -2.41 -16.56 -16.79
C GLU A 83 -1.08 -16.04 -17.29
N LYS A 84 -0.62 -16.56 -18.45
CA LYS A 84 0.51 -15.97 -19.17
C LYS A 84 0.01 -14.82 -20.04
N ARG A 85 0.46 -13.61 -19.75
CA ARG A 85 -0.02 -12.38 -20.42
C ARG A 85 1.13 -11.49 -20.82
N GLU A 86 0.93 -10.68 -21.84
CA GLU A 86 1.82 -9.58 -22.17
C GLU A 86 1.76 -8.52 -21.05
N VAL A 87 2.94 -8.00 -20.70
CA VAL A 87 3.07 -6.94 -19.71
C VAL A 87 2.57 -5.64 -20.31
N GLN A 88 1.55 -5.05 -19.71
CA GLN A 88 1.01 -3.76 -20.11
C GLN A 88 1.50 -2.68 -19.16
N VAL A 89 1.82 -1.51 -19.67
CA VAL A 89 2.16 -0.32 -18.89
C VAL A 89 1.01 0.67 -18.99
N PHE A 90 0.48 1.03 -17.86
CA PHE A 90 -0.50 2.09 -17.74
C PHE A 90 0.26 3.35 -17.31
N SER A 91 0.42 4.30 -18.21
CA SER A 91 1.11 5.54 -17.90
C SER A 91 0.29 6.36 -16.92
N THR A 92 0.93 6.77 -15.81
CA THR A 92 0.38 7.73 -14.86
C THR A 92 0.76 9.18 -15.22
N ARG A 93 1.40 9.39 -16.36
CA ARG A 93 1.79 10.70 -16.88
C ARG A 93 0.86 11.13 -18.01
N GLU A 94 0.70 12.44 -18.20
CA GLU A 94 -0.09 12.98 -19.32
C GLU A 94 0.47 12.55 -20.68
N VAL A 95 1.79 12.44 -20.76
CA VAL A 95 2.47 11.90 -21.93
C VAL A 95 3.01 10.51 -21.60
N PRO A 96 2.58 9.48 -22.34
CA PRO A 96 3.15 8.15 -22.22
C PRO A 96 4.67 8.19 -22.35
N ASP A 97 5.39 7.34 -21.60
CA ASP A 97 6.82 7.18 -21.78
C ASP A 97 7.07 6.13 -22.90
N PRO A 98 7.39 6.59 -24.15
CA PRO A 98 7.58 5.67 -25.27
C PRO A 98 8.73 4.68 -25.04
N LYS A 99 9.72 5.05 -24.22
CA LYS A 99 10.86 4.17 -23.89
C LYS A 99 10.40 3.03 -22.97
N LEU A 100 9.50 3.33 -22.05
CA LEU A 100 8.96 2.32 -21.14
C LEU A 100 8.03 1.37 -21.89
N GLU A 101 7.17 1.88 -22.76
CA GLU A 101 6.30 1.07 -23.62
C GLU A 101 7.11 0.17 -24.55
N ALA A 102 8.14 0.72 -25.22
CA ALA A 102 9.02 -0.04 -26.08
C ALA A 102 9.78 -1.15 -25.32
N LYS A 103 10.16 -0.88 -24.07
CA LYS A 103 10.88 -1.85 -23.22
C LYS A 103 10.04 -3.06 -22.85
N VAL A 104 8.73 -2.91 -22.72
CA VAL A 104 7.84 -4.02 -22.30
C VAL A 104 7.12 -4.68 -23.45
N LYS A 105 7.09 -4.08 -24.63
CA LYS A 105 6.43 -4.63 -25.83
C LYS A 105 6.96 -6.04 -26.13
N GLY A 106 6.03 -7.00 -26.27
CA GLY A 106 6.38 -8.41 -26.47
C GLY A 106 6.94 -9.13 -25.25
N THR A 107 6.96 -8.46 -24.07
CA THR A 107 7.38 -9.11 -22.82
C THR A 107 6.18 -9.79 -22.18
N TYR A 108 6.30 -11.10 -21.91
CA TYR A 108 5.26 -11.87 -21.22
C TYR A 108 5.66 -12.16 -19.77
N GLY A 109 4.66 -12.30 -18.92
CA GLY A 109 4.78 -12.72 -17.53
C GLY A 109 3.64 -13.64 -17.11
N GLU A 110 3.80 -14.32 -16.00
CA GLU A 110 2.73 -15.06 -15.37
C GLU A 110 2.04 -14.16 -14.35
N PHE A 111 0.72 -14.18 -14.32
CA PHE A 111 -0.09 -13.36 -13.44
C PHE A 111 -1.14 -14.22 -12.75
N LEU A 112 -1.14 -14.17 -11.42
CA LEU A 112 -2.26 -14.68 -10.64
C LEU A 112 -3.41 -13.70 -10.78
N ARG A 113 -4.58 -14.24 -11.14
CA ARG A 113 -5.83 -13.49 -11.26
C ARG A 113 -6.95 -14.18 -10.51
N PHE A 114 -7.79 -13.39 -9.86
CA PHE A 114 -9.00 -13.84 -9.16
C PHE A 114 -9.93 -12.66 -8.91
N THR A 115 -11.19 -12.93 -8.62
CA THR A 115 -12.16 -11.91 -8.24
C THR A 115 -11.96 -11.49 -6.79
N SER A 116 -11.78 -10.19 -6.53
CA SER A 116 -11.70 -9.65 -5.18
C SER A 116 -12.97 -9.94 -4.38
N PRO A 117 -12.88 -10.40 -3.14
CA PRO A 117 -14.04 -10.52 -2.25
C PRO A 117 -14.68 -9.16 -1.92
N VAL A 118 -13.90 -8.07 -1.94
CA VAL A 118 -14.40 -6.71 -1.79
C VAL A 118 -14.73 -6.15 -3.17
N LYS A 119 -16.01 -5.87 -3.40
CA LYS A 119 -16.51 -5.42 -4.70
C LYS A 119 -16.70 -3.92 -4.72
N THR A 120 -16.30 -3.31 -5.82
CA THR A 120 -16.49 -1.89 -6.13
C THR A 120 -17.37 -1.75 -7.38
N PRO A 121 -17.89 -0.56 -7.70
CA PRO A 121 -18.58 -0.31 -8.96
C PRO A 121 -17.73 -0.50 -10.23
N TYR A 122 -16.43 -0.71 -10.09
CA TYR A 122 -15.46 -0.82 -11.19
C TYR A 122 -15.06 -2.29 -11.43
N PRO A 123 -15.59 -2.94 -12.49
CA PRO A 123 -15.30 -4.36 -12.78
C PRO A 123 -13.81 -4.66 -12.94
N GLU A 124 -13.04 -3.76 -13.57
CA GLU A 124 -11.60 -3.89 -13.76
C GLU A 124 -10.84 -3.87 -12.42
N ASN A 125 -11.27 -3.04 -11.47
CA ASN A 125 -10.68 -2.99 -10.13
C ASN A 125 -11.00 -4.26 -9.32
N ASN A 126 -12.15 -4.87 -9.55
CA ASN A 126 -12.59 -6.08 -8.86
C ASN A 126 -11.82 -7.34 -9.30
N LEU A 127 -11.10 -7.29 -10.43
CA LEU A 127 -10.28 -8.39 -10.89
C LEU A 127 -8.84 -8.21 -10.46
N VAL A 128 -8.46 -8.88 -9.38
CA VAL A 128 -7.11 -8.83 -8.83
C VAL A 128 -6.09 -9.32 -9.84
N ASN A 129 -4.93 -8.67 -9.87
CA ASN A 129 -3.82 -8.97 -10.75
C ASN A 129 -2.51 -8.93 -9.96
N ALA A 130 -1.78 -10.03 -9.90
CA ALA A 130 -0.49 -10.10 -9.23
C ALA A 130 0.53 -10.81 -10.13
N ARG A 131 1.62 -10.13 -10.47
CA ARG A 131 2.69 -10.73 -11.27
C ARG A 131 3.44 -11.76 -10.45
N TRP A 132 3.53 -12.97 -10.99
CA TRP A 132 4.13 -14.11 -10.34
C TRP A 132 5.59 -14.30 -10.74
N PHE A 133 6.42 -14.52 -9.74
CA PHE A 133 7.84 -14.86 -9.88
C PHE A 133 8.09 -16.10 -9.03
N PRO A 134 8.01 -17.31 -9.62
CA PRO A 134 8.20 -18.56 -8.89
C PRO A 134 9.66 -18.73 -8.46
N ALA A 135 9.87 -19.39 -7.33
CA ALA A 135 11.17 -19.85 -6.88
C ALA A 135 11.07 -21.26 -6.29
N THR A 136 12.17 -21.97 -6.28
CA THR A 136 12.26 -23.27 -5.60
C THR A 136 12.31 -23.10 -4.09
N GLY A 137 11.66 -23.98 -3.34
CA GLY A 137 11.61 -23.92 -1.88
C GLY A 137 10.25 -23.53 -1.33
N ARG A 138 10.23 -23.09 -0.08
CA ARG A 138 8.99 -22.84 0.67
C ARG A 138 8.79 -21.39 1.11
N ARG A 139 9.66 -20.48 0.65
CA ARG A 139 9.64 -19.06 1.02
C ARG A 139 8.96 -18.24 -0.05
N ALA A 140 7.98 -17.43 0.33
CA ALA A 140 7.34 -16.52 -0.60
C ALA A 140 6.96 -15.21 0.08
N VAL A 141 6.91 -14.12 -0.69
CA VAL A 141 6.45 -12.81 -0.25
C VAL A 141 5.38 -12.26 -1.19
N VAL A 142 4.41 -11.56 -0.61
CA VAL A 142 3.57 -10.63 -1.34
C VAL A 142 4.23 -9.26 -1.30
N LEU A 143 4.52 -8.70 -2.48
CA LEU A 143 5.18 -7.41 -2.63
C LEU A 143 4.16 -6.35 -3.11
N LEU A 144 4.06 -5.27 -2.33
CA LEU A 144 3.19 -4.14 -2.60
C LEU A 144 4.03 -2.91 -2.95
N PRO A 145 3.86 -2.38 -4.17
CA PRO A 145 4.60 -1.21 -4.62
C PRO A 145 4.08 0.08 -3.98
N HIS A 146 4.73 1.20 -4.33
CA HIS A 146 4.28 2.55 -3.97
C HIS A 146 3.04 2.97 -4.78
N TRP A 147 2.40 4.07 -4.35
CA TRP A 147 1.29 4.70 -5.06
C TRP A 147 1.69 5.13 -6.48
N ASN A 148 0.81 4.90 -7.44
CA ASN A 148 1.05 5.15 -8.88
C ASN A 148 2.22 4.37 -9.48
N SER A 149 2.62 3.26 -8.89
CA SER A 149 3.60 2.36 -9.49
C SER A 149 3.04 1.72 -10.76
N ASP A 150 3.90 1.50 -11.73
CA ASP A 150 3.59 0.77 -12.96
C ASP A 150 3.90 -0.74 -12.85
N ALA A 151 3.53 -1.49 -13.88
CA ALA A 151 3.69 -2.95 -13.94
C ALA A 151 5.17 -3.42 -13.97
N VAL A 152 6.13 -2.53 -14.21
CA VAL A 152 7.56 -2.85 -14.24
C VAL A 152 8.31 -2.40 -12.98
N SER A 153 7.66 -1.59 -12.14
CA SER A 153 8.22 -1.19 -10.86
C SER A 153 8.48 -2.42 -9.99
N TYR A 154 9.64 -2.47 -9.33
CA TYR A 154 10.10 -3.56 -8.45
C TYR A 154 10.40 -4.91 -9.14
N VAL A 155 10.26 -5.04 -10.45
CA VAL A 155 10.57 -6.31 -11.16
C VAL A 155 12.02 -6.74 -10.95
N SER A 156 12.96 -5.80 -10.90
CA SER A 156 14.36 -6.10 -10.62
C SER A 156 14.54 -6.68 -9.21
N LEU A 157 13.88 -6.11 -8.20
CA LEU A 157 13.88 -6.65 -6.84
C LEU A 157 13.25 -8.05 -6.80
N CYS A 158 12.12 -8.27 -7.47
CA CYS A 158 11.48 -9.59 -7.56
C CYS A 158 12.44 -10.64 -8.12
N ARG A 159 13.20 -10.30 -9.17
CA ARG A 159 14.21 -11.20 -9.76
C ARG A 159 15.37 -11.48 -8.80
N VAL A 160 15.84 -10.47 -8.07
CA VAL A 160 16.88 -10.66 -7.03
C VAL A 160 16.39 -11.59 -5.94
N LEU A 161 15.17 -11.41 -5.44
CA LEU A 161 14.57 -12.30 -4.44
C LEU A 161 14.42 -13.73 -4.97
N ASN A 162 14.07 -13.90 -6.24
CA ASN A 162 14.03 -15.19 -6.90
C ASN A 162 15.38 -15.90 -6.88
N LEU A 163 16.47 -15.19 -7.22
CA LEU A 163 17.84 -15.73 -7.15
C LEU A 163 18.21 -16.17 -5.72
N LEU A 164 17.60 -15.58 -4.71
CA LEU A 164 17.74 -15.96 -3.30
C LEU A 164 16.80 -17.09 -2.88
N GLY A 165 16.04 -17.69 -3.82
CA GLY A 165 15.07 -18.76 -3.56
C GLY A 165 13.83 -18.29 -2.81
N ILE A 166 13.40 -17.03 -3.00
CA ILE A 166 12.18 -16.47 -2.46
C ILE A 166 11.23 -16.17 -3.62
N ALA A 167 10.09 -16.84 -3.66
CA ALA A 167 9.04 -16.55 -4.63
C ALA A 167 8.35 -15.22 -4.33
N VAL A 168 7.87 -14.52 -5.36
CA VAL A 168 7.26 -13.21 -5.19
C VAL A 168 5.95 -13.11 -5.97
N LEU A 169 4.89 -12.70 -5.28
CA LEU A 169 3.69 -12.14 -5.89
C LEU A 169 3.75 -10.61 -5.79
N ARG A 170 4.02 -9.92 -6.91
CA ARG A 170 3.93 -8.46 -6.99
C ARG A 170 2.49 -8.08 -7.29
N LEU A 171 1.79 -7.61 -6.27
CA LEU A 171 0.38 -7.26 -6.36
C LEU A 171 0.19 -5.89 -7.04
N SER A 172 -0.70 -5.80 -8.02
CA SER A 172 -1.28 -4.54 -8.45
C SER A 172 -2.33 -4.12 -7.43
N MET A 173 -2.04 -3.07 -6.66
CA MET A 173 -2.97 -2.58 -5.63
C MET A 173 -4.30 -2.10 -6.25
N PRO A 174 -5.36 -1.94 -5.47
CA PRO A 174 -6.62 -1.39 -5.97
C PRO A 174 -6.41 -0.11 -6.78
N TYR A 175 -7.07 0.00 -7.93
CA TYR A 175 -6.99 1.13 -8.87
C TYR A 175 -5.62 1.35 -9.56
N HIS A 176 -4.68 0.41 -9.45
CA HIS A 176 -3.37 0.49 -10.11
C HIS A 176 -3.26 -0.44 -11.32
N ASP A 177 -2.37 -0.10 -12.23
CA ASP A 177 -2.09 -0.91 -13.43
C ASP A 177 -3.39 -1.24 -14.20
N ILE A 178 -3.57 -2.49 -14.57
CA ILE A 178 -4.75 -3.01 -15.27
C ILE A 178 -6.06 -2.91 -14.46
N ARG A 179 -5.98 -2.62 -13.16
CA ARG A 179 -7.13 -2.42 -12.28
C ARG A 179 -7.63 -0.97 -12.29
N MET A 180 -6.96 -0.08 -13.01
CA MET A 180 -7.31 1.34 -13.06
C MET A 180 -8.50 1.55 -13.98
N PRO A 181 -9.61 2.18 -13.52
CA PRO A 181 -10.73 2.58 -14.36
C PRO A 181 -10.32 3.51 -15.49
N ALA A 182 -10.96 3.37 -16.65
CA ALA A 182 -10.62 4.16 -17.84
C ALA A 182 -10.82 5.67 -17.69
N GLU A 183 -11.64 6.09 -16.73
CA GLU A 183 -11.95 7.49 -16.43
C GLU A 183 -10.85 8.23 -15.66
N ILE A 184 -9.87 7.49 -15.10
CA ILE A 184 -8.73 8.07 -14.39
C ILE A 184 -7.42 7.70 -15.08
N LYS A 185 -6.42 8.58 -14.95
CA LYS A 185 -5.06 8.37 -15.50
C LYS A 185 -4.02 8.08 -14.41
N ARG A 186 -4.43 8.13 -13.16
CA ARG A 186 -3.63 7.87 -11.97
C ARG A 186 -4.45 7.04 -11.03
N ALA A 187 -3.82 6.34 -10.10
CA ALA A 187 -4.50 5.60 -9.05
C ALA A 187 -5.15 6.53 -7.99
N ASP A 188 -5.79 7.62 -8.45
CA ASP A 188 -6.36 8.66 -7.58
C ASP A 188 -7.51 8.12 -6.72
N TYR A 189 -8.13 7.01 -7.12
CA TYR A 189 -9.20 6.40 -6.32
C TYR A 189 -8.68 5.56 -5.16
N ALA A 190 -7.40 5.19 -5.17
CA ALA A 190 -6.77 4.49 -4.04
C ALA A 190 -6.53 5.42 -2.84
N VAL A 191 -6.24 6.72 -3.11
CA VAL A 191 -6.08 7.77 -2.09
C VAL A 191 -6.70 9.04 -2.65
N SER A 192 -7.77 9.53 -2.05
CA SER A 192 -8.53 10.67 -2.58
C SER A 192 -9.20 11.49 -1.49
N ALA A 193 -9.77 12.64 -1.89
CA ALA A 193 -10.64 13.45 -1.05
C ALA A 193 -12.01 12.81 -0.77
N ASN A 194 -12.32 11.63 -1.33
CA ASN A 194 -13.48 10.83 -0.97
C ASN A 194 -13.12 9.91 0.20
N ILE A 195 -13.68 10.19 1.37
CA ILE A 195 -13.35 9.53 2.65
C ILE A 195 -13.69 8.03 2.60
N GLY A 196 -14.91 7.70 2.21
CA GLY A 196 -15.39 6.32 2.17
C GLY A 196 -14.68 5.48 1.11
N ARG A 197 -14.44 6.01 -0.09
CA ARG A 197 -13.74 5.30 -1.16
C ARG A 197 -12.30 4.98 -0.78
N THR A 198 -11.60 5.93 -0.13
CA THR A 198 -10.22 5.69 0.34
C THR A 198 -10.19 4.56 1.37
N LEU A 199 -11.16 4.53 2.29
CA LEU A 199 -11.30 3.48 3.29
C LEU A 199 -11.59 2.12 2.65
N ASP A 200 -12.52 2.06 1.69
CA ASP A 200 -12.86 0.85 0.94
C ASP A 200 -11.69 0.33 0.10
N ALA A 201 -10.92 1.22 -0.55
CA ALA A 201 -9.73 0.86 -1.30
C ALA A 201 -8.66 0.18 -0.42
N VAL A 202 -8.43 0.69 0.80
CA VAL A 202 -7.50 0.05 1.75
C VAL A 202 -8.04 -1.29 2.20
N ARG A 203 -9.34 -1.41 2.53
CA ARG A 203 -9.99 -2.68 2.86
C ARG A 203 -9.78 -3.71 1.76
N GLN A 204 -10.10 -3.33 0.51
CA GLN A 204 -9.92 -4.20 -0.64
C GLN A 204 -8.47 -4.67 -0.77
N GLY A 205 -7.50 -3.74 -0.68
CA GLY A 205 -6.08 -4.09 -0.77
C GLY A 205 -5.61 -5.05 0.31
N VAL A 206 -6.03 -4.85 1.56
CA VAL A 206 -5.71 -5.75 2.69
C VAL A 206 -6.29 -7.15 2.47
N VAL A 207 -7.55 -7.24 2.04
CA VAL A 207 -8.21 -8.53 1.74
C VAL A 207 -7.53 -9.21 0.55
N ASP A 208 -7.24 -8.50 -0.53
CA ASP A 208 -6.56 -9.05 -1.71
C ASP A 208 -5.17 -9.61 -1.37
N ILE A 209 -4.43 -8.96 -0.46
CA ILE A 209 -3.15 -9.49 0.03
C ILE A 209 -3.35 -10.82 0.73
N ARG A 210 -4.34 -10.93 1.60
CA ARG A 210 -4.64 -12.16 2.34
C ARG A 210 -5.07 -13.29 1.40
N CYS A 211 -5.86 -12.99 0.36
CA CYS A 211 -6.18 -13.94 -0.71
C CYS A 211 -4.93 -14.39 -1.50
N CYS A 212 -3.95 -13.50 -1.71
CA CYS A 212 -2.67 -13.89 -2.30
C CYS A 212 -1.89 -14.87 -1.40
N LEU A 213 -1.95 -14.69 -0.08
CA LEU A 213 -1.37 -15.64 0.88
C LEU A 213 -2.08 -17.00 0.83
N ASP A 214 -3.42 -17.04 0.67
CA ASP A 214 -4.17 -18.28 0.47
C ASP A 214 -3.66 -19.04 -0.76
N TRP A 215 -3.52 -18.36 -1.89
CA TRP A 215 -3.02 -18.98 -3.10
C TRP A 215 -1.59 -19.50 -2.94
N LEU A 216 -0.70 -18.74 -2.29
CA LEU A 216 0.68 -19.16 -2.04
C LEU A 216 0.74 -20.45 -1.20
N GLU A 217 -0.13 -20.62 -0.21
CA GLU A 217 -0.23 -21.88 0.56
C GLU A 217 -0.67 -23.04 -0.34
N THR A 218 -1.62 -22.83 -1.25
CA THR A 218 -2.03 -23.89 -2.21
C THR A 218 -0.90 -24.29 -3.15
N GLN A 219 0.08 -23.40 -3.39
CA GLN A 219 1.29 -23.71 -4.16
C GLN A 219 2.41 -24.35 -3.32
N GLY A 220 2.16 -24.63 -2.03
CA GLY A 220 3.11 -25.28 -1.14
C GLY A 220 4.11 -24.36 -0.44
N TYR A 221 3.93 -23.03 -0.51
CA TYR A 221 4.76 -22.09 0.23
C TYR A 221 4.26 -22.00 1.68
N THR A 222 5.12 -22.32 2.65
CA THR A 222 4.77 -22.37 4.08
C THR A 222 5.48 -21.33 4.92
N ARG A 223 6.45 -20.59 4.33
CA ARG A 223 7.19 -19.51 4.98
C ARG A 223 6.84 -18.23 4.24
N LEU A 224 5.82 -17.53 4.76
CA LEU A 224 5.20 -16.40 4.09
C LEU A 224 5.64 -15.08 4.71
N GLY A 225 5.85 -14.10 3.86
CA GLY A 225 6.19 -12.73 4.25
C GLY A 225 5.48 -11.70 3.39
N ILE A 226 5.69 -10.45 3.76
CA ILE A 226 5.09 -9.30 3.08
C ILE A 226 6.11 -8.17 2.97
N VAL A 227 6.11 -7.48 1.84
CA VAL A 227 6.96 -6.30 1.61
C VAL A 227 6.08 -5.18 1.08
N GLY A 228 6.09 -4.03 1.74
CA GLY A 228 5.34 -2.88 1.29
C GLY A 228 6.17 -1.61 1.24
N THR A 229 6.00 -0.80 0.20
CA THR A 229 6.68 0.48 0.04
C THR A 229 5.65 1.61 0.00
N SER A 230 5.84 2.66 0.81
CA SER A 230 4.99 3.87 0.80
C SER A 230 3.53 3.50 1.07
N LEU A 231 2.58 3.79 0.19
CA LEU A 231 1.18 3.35 0.33
C LEU A 231 1.09 1.83 0.58
N GLY A 232 1.91 1.05 -0.13
CA GLY A 232 1.98 -0.40 0.06
C GLY A 232 2.43 -0.81 1.46
N SER A 233 3.21 0.01 2.19
CA SER A 233 3.61 -0.28 3.58
C SER A 233 2.44 -0.23 4.55
N CYS A 234 1.49 0.68 4.33
CA CYS A 234 0.27 0.78 5.11
C CYS A 234 -0.60 -0.49 4.95
N TYR A 235 -0.85 -0.89 3.70
CA TYR A 235 -1.60 -2.12 3.40
C TYR A 235 -0.89 -3.36 3.96
N ALA A 236 0.44 -3.43 3.79
CA ALA A 236 1.26 -4.53 4.29
C ALA A 236 1.18 -4.67 5.81
N PHE A 237 1.25 -3.55 6.56
CA PHE A 237 1.17 -3.56 8.01
C PHE A 237 -0.19 -4.08 8.49
N ILE A 238 -1.29 -3.54 7.93
CA ILE A 238 -2.64 -3.94 8.32
C ILE A 238 -2.88 -5.41 7.97
N ALA A 239 -2.48 -5.87 6.78
CA ALA A 239 -2.59 -7.27 6.41
C ALA A 239 -1.77 -8.18 7.34
N ALA A 240 -0.54 -7.79 7.70
CA ALA A 240 0.30 -8.55 8.63
C ALA A 240 -0.24 -8.56 10.06
N ALA A 241 -1.02 -7.53 10.46
CA ALA A 241 -1.71 -7.49 11.75
C ALA A 241 -2.90 -8.47 11.83
N HIS A 242 -3.52 -8.80 10.68
CA HIS A 242 -4.71 -9.65 10.61
C HIS A 242 -4.46 -11.04 10.00
N ASP A 243 -3.20 -11.39 9.71
CA ASP A 243 -2.88 -12.68 9.10
C ASP A 243 -1.75 -13.41 9.84
N PRO A 244 -2.06 -14.52 10.54
CA PRO A 244 -1.08 -15.28 11.33
C PRO A 244 0.00 -15.97 10.51
N ARG A 245 -0.19 -16.11 9.20
CA ARG A 245 0.76 -16.77 8.28
C ARG A 245 1.96 -15.91 7.98
N VAL A 246 1.84 -14.58 8.09
CA VAL A 246 2.94 -13.63 7.89
C VAL A 246 3.94 -13.75 9.04
N ARG A 247 5.15 -14.19 8.74
CA ARG A 247 6.26 -14.35 9.70
C ARG A 247 7.40 -13.36 9.50
N VAL A 248 7.46 -12.77 8.31
CA VAL A 248 8.47 -11.78 7.94
C VAL A 248 7.78 -10.60 7.26
N ALA A 249 8.07 -9.39 7.71
CA ALA A 249 7.47 -8.18 7.14
C ALA A 249 8.55 -7.11 6.89
N ALA A 250 8.46 -6.39 5.79
CA ALA A 250 9.30 -5.23 5.54
C ALA A 250 8.45 -4.03 5.13
N PHE A 251 8.64 -2.92 5.84
CA PHE A 251 7.92 -1.67 5.66
C PHE A 251 8.90 -0.59 5.25
N ASN A 252 8.82 -0.19 3.98
CA ASN A 252 9.67 0.84 3.42
C ASN A 252 8.85 2.14 3.29
N HIS A 253 9.30 3.21 3.94
CA HIS A 253 8.57 4.46 4.14
C HIS A 253 7.21 4.24 4.81
N ALA A 254 7.20 4.01 6.12
CA ALA A 254 5.99 3.72 6.89
C ALA A 254 5.53 4.92 7.73
N SER A 255 4.24 4.99 8.01
CA SER A 255 3.62 5.96 8.92
C SER A 255 2.62 5.25 9.83
N THR A 256 2.41 5.78 11.04
CA THR A 256 1.39 5.30 11.98
C THR A 256 -0.01 5.74 11.58
N TYR A 257 -0.19 6.97 11.10
CA TYR A 257 -1.47 7.49 10.65
C TYR A 257 -1.46 7.74 9.14
N PHE A 258 -2.48 7.21 8.47
CA PHE A 258 -2.70 7.44 7.04
C PHE A 258 -2.96 8.93 6.75
N ALA A 259 -3.74 9.57 7.61
CA ALA A 259 -4.08 10.98 7.54
C ALA A 259 -2.85 11.90 7.55
N ASP A 260 -1.82 11.59 8.37
CA ASP A 260 -0.62 12.40 8.50
C ASP A 260 0.14 12.51 7.17
N VAL A 261 0.24 11.40 6.44
CA VAL A 261 0.89 11.38 5.12
C VAL A 261 0.10 12.20 4.12
N VAL A 262 -1.22 12.08 4.11
CA VAL A 262 -2.08 12.85 3.20
C VAL A 262 -2.03 14.34 3.50
N TRP A 263 -1.96 14.70 4.77
CA TRP A 263 -1.96 16.10 5.22
C TRP A 263 -0.63 16.82 5.00
N HIS A 264 0.47 16.15 5.31
CA HIS A 264 1.80 16.78 5.32
C HIS A 264 2.64 16.44 4.09
N GLY A 265 2.35 15.32 3.42
CA GLY A 265 3.15 14.83 2.32
C GLY A 265 3.10 15.73 1.09
N GLN A 266 4.26 16.03 0.51
CA GLN A 266 4.33 16.86 -0.68
C GLN A 266 3.63 16.21 -1.88
N SER A 267 3.69 14.88 -2.01
CA SER A 267 3.04 14.15 -3.10
C SER A 267 1.52 14.09 -2.97
N THR A 268 0.97 14.33 -1.80
CA THR A 268 -0.48 14.27 -1.48
C THR A 268 -1.12 15.63 -1.27
N ARG A 269 -0.36 16.73 -1.42
CA ARG A 269 -0.84 18.11 -1.17
C ARG A 269 -2.14 18.47 -1.90
N HIS A 270 -2.36 17.95 -3.10
CA HIS A 270 -3.58 18.19 -3.88
C HIS A 270 -4.83 17.58 -3.21
N ILE A 271 -4.68 16.48 -2.48
CA ILE A 271 -5.77 15.89 -1.69
C ILE A 271 -6.08 16.80 -0.49
N ARG A 272 -5.03 17.20 0.25
CA ARG A 272 -5.18 18.15 1.34
C ARG A 272 -5.90 19.42 0.90
N GLN A 273 -5.48 20.03 -0.21
CA GLN A 273 -6.12 21.24 -0.78
C GLN A 273 -7.62 21.06 -1.02
N GLY A 274 -8.07 19.84 -1.32
CA GLY A 274 -9.49 19.53 -1.52
C GLY A 274 -10.29 19.37 -0.23
N ILE A 275 -9.64 19.09 0.89
CA ILE A 275 -10.32 18.73 2.15
C ILE A 275 -10.12 19.74 3.28
N GLU A 276 -9.02 20.51 3.30
CA GLU A 276 -8.61 21.36 4.43
C GLU A 276 -9.55 22.52 4.77
N GLN A 277 -10.49 22.88 3.88
CA GLN A 277 -11.53 23.85 4.14
C GLN A 277 -12.74 23.26 4.88
N ALA A 278 -12.86 21.93 4.89
CA ALA A 278 -14.03 21.23 5.42
C ALA A 278 -13.73 20.45 6.71
N ILE A 279 -12.55 19.88 6.83
CA ILE A 279 -12.10 19.11 8.00
C ILE A 279 -10.65 19.42 8.32
N ASP A 280 -10.26 19.28 9.58
CA ASP A 280 -8.88 19.42 10.03
C ASP A 280 -8.15 18.06 10.10
N LEU A 281 -6.86 18.09 10.45
CA LEU A 281 -6.05 16.86 10.56
C LEU A 281 -6.56 15.90 11.64
N GLU A 282 -7.02 16.42 12.79
CA GLU A 282 -7.49 15.58 13.89
C GLU A 282 -8.82 14.88 13.54
N GLU A 283 -9.68 15.55 12.81
CA GLU A 283 -10.89 14.95 12.24
C GLU A 283 -10.55 13.91 11.20
N LEU A 284 -9.61 14.21 10.28
CA LEU A 284 -9.16 13.27 9.26
C LEU A 284 -8.53 12.01 9.88
N ARG A 285 -7.73 12.15 10.95
CA ARG A 285 -7.21 10.99 11.69
C ARG A 285 -8.31 10.09 12.24
N LYS A 286 -9.38 10.69 12.75
CA LYS A 286 -10.52 9.95 13.32
C LYS A 286 -11.34 9.23 12.26
N VAL A 287 -11.63 9.87 11.12
CA VAL A 287 -12.44 9.28 10.03
C VAL A 287 -11.65 8.32 9.14
N TRP A 288 -10.32 8.24 9.31
CA TRP A 288 -9.44 7.23 8.71
C TRP A 288 -8.69 6.38 9.74
N LEU A 289 -9.20 6.30 10.95
CA LEU A 289 -8.60 5.51 12.02
C LEU A 289 -8.51 4.02 11.62
N ALA A 290 -9.55 3.50 10.98
CA ALA A 290 -9.63 2.11 10.53
C ALA A 290 -8.60 1.70 9.48
N ILE A 291 -8.04 2.66 8.75
CA ILE A 291 -6.99 2.41 7.75
C ILE A 291 -5.61 2.91 8.20
N SER A 292 -5.48 3.27 9.46
CA SER A 292 -4.23 3.74 10.06
C SER A 292 -3.52 2.61 10.79
N PRO A 293 -2.25 2.31 10.49
CA PRO A 293 -1.46 1.29 11.20
C PRO A 293 -1.47 1.44 12.72
N MET A 294 -1.59 2.67 13.25
CA MET A 294 -1.66 2.96 14.69
C MET A 294 -2.75 2.13 15.40
N SER A 295 -3.85 1.85 14.74
CA SER A 295 -4.97 1.11 15.31
C SER A 295 -4.71 -0.38 15.55
N TYR A 296 -3.60 -0.93 15.01
CA TYR A 296 -3.43 -2.38 14.91
C TYR A 296 -2.09 -2.91 15.44
N PHE A 297 -1.36 -2.14 16.25
CA PHE A 297 -0.11 -2.63 16.86
C PHE A 297 -0.35 -3.79 17.83
N GLU A 298 -1.45 -3.77 18.57
CA GLU A 298 -1.84 -4.90 19.43
C GLU A 298 -2.15 -6.16 18.62
N GLN A 299 -2.90 -6.02 17.52
CA GLN A 299 -3.18 -7.11 16.59
C GLN A 299 -1.90 -7.62 15.94
N TYR A 300 -1.01 -6.72 15.53
CA TYR A 300 0.28 -7.08 14.96
C TYR A 300 1.13 -7.89 15.95
N ALA A 301 1.08 -7.57 17.24
CA ALA A 301 1.80 -8.25 18.30
C ALA A 301 1.27 -9.65 18.63
N ARG A 302 0.04 -10.01 18.21
CA ARG A 302 -0.56 -11.33 18.49
C ARG A 302 0.29 -12.50 17.99
N TRP A 303 1.06 -12.31 16.92
CA TRP A 303 1.89 -13.36 16.31
C TRP A 303 3.30 -12.86 16.10
N GLN A 304 4.26 -13.67 16.49
CA GLN A 304 5.68 -13.33 16.36
C GLN A 304 6.07 -13.17 14.88
N LYS A 305 6.70 -12.04 14.57
CA LYS A 305 7.18 -11.69 13.24
C LYS A 305 8.55 -11.03 13.34
N LYS A 306 9.41 -11.25 12.35
CA LYS A 306 10.61 -10.43 12.14
C LYS A 306 10.28 -9.29 11.20
N SER A 307 10.60 -8.07 11.61
CA SER A 307 10.21 -6.88 10.86
C SER A 307 11.43 -6.07 10.44
N LEU A 308 11.34 -5.42 9.28
CA LEU A 308 12.30 -4.42 8.81
C LEU A 308 11.55 -3.12 8.58
N ILE A 309 12.05 -2.04 9.16
CA ILE A 309 11.56 -0.68 8.92
C ILE A 309 12.66 0.08 8.19
N ILE A 310 12.39 0.51 6.96
CA ILE A 310 13.28 1.38 6.19
C ILE A 310 12.61 2.73 6.05
N TYR A 311 13.36 3.81 6.25
CA TYR A 311 12.88 5.15 5.95
C TYR A 311 14.00 6.08 5.47
N ALA A 312 13.65 7.16 4.80
CA ALA A 312 14.59 8.11 4.26
C ALA A 312 14.70 9.35 5.16
N ALA A 313 15.94 9.82 5.36
CA ALA A 313 16.24 10.94 6.27
C ALA A 313 15.71 12.29 5.76
N TYR A 314 15.46 12.42 4.46
CA TYR A 314 15.06 13.67 3.79
C TYR A 314 13.72 13.50 3.04
N ASP A 315 12.87 12.58 3.52
CA ASP A 315 11.55 12.29 2.94
C ASP A 315 10.61 13.48 3.10
N LEU A 316 10.03 13.96 1.98
CA LEU A 316 9.05 15.04 1.94
C LEU A 316 7.60 14.53 1.78
N THR A 317 7.42 13.21 1.71
CA THR A 317 6.10 12.57 1.60
C THR A 317 5.75 11.83 2.90
N PHE A 318 6.58 10.86 3.29
CA PHE A 318 6.52 10.23 4.59
C PHE A 318 7.56 10.89 5.50
N LEU A 319 7.20 12.03 6.09
CA LEU A 319 8.16 12.78 6.89
C LEU A 319 8.90 11.86 7.86
N PRO A 320 10.22 12.04 8.07
CA PRO A 320 11.02 11.15 8.92
C PRO A 320 10.44 10.96 10.32
N GLU A 321 9.69 11.94 10.82
CA GLU A 321 9.02 11.86 12.11
C GLU A 321 7.94 10.78 12.16
N PHE A 322 7.20 10.58 11.07
CA PHE A 322 6.17 9.53 10.98
C PHE A 322 6.80 8.13 11.08
N SER A 323 7.91 7.92 10.37
CA SER A 323 8.63 6.65 10.43
C SER A 323 9.29 6.43 11.80
N ARG A 324 9.81 7.49 12.43
CA ARG A 324 10.30 7.41 13.82
C ARG A 324 9.19 7.05 14.80
N GLN A 325 7.97 7.53 14.57
CA GLN A 325 6.82 7.14 15.39
C GLN A 325 6.51 5.64 15.21
N VAL A 326 6.57 5.11 13.99
CA VAL A 326 6.45 3.65 13.75
C VAL A 326 7.51 2.89 14.57
N VAL A 327 8.77 3.32 14.52
CA VAL A 327 9.86 2.68 15.29
C VAL A 327 9.58 2.72 16.80
N ARG A 328 9.08 3.86 17.32
CA ARG A 328 8.69 3.97 18.73
C ARG A 328 7.57 2.99 19.11
N GLU A 329 6.56 2.83 18.26
CA GLU A 329 5.47 1.88 18.51
C GLU A 329 5.96 0.43 18.43
N PHE A 330 6.85 0.09 17.49
CA PHE A 330 7.49 -1.23 17.48
C PHE A 330 8.25 -1.53 18.77
N ALA A 331 9.01 -0.56 19.27
CA ALA A 331 9.73 -0.68 20.54
C ALA A 331 8.76 -0.77 21.74
N ARG A 332 7.70 0.04 21.77
CA ARG A 332 6.69 0.03 22.84
C ARG A 332 5.96 -1.31 22.96
N HIS A 333 5.71 -1.97 21.83
CA HIS A 333 5.07 -3.28 21.78
C HIS A 333 6.06 -4.44 21.79
N GLU A 334 7.35 -4.20 22.06
CA GLU A 334 8.44 -5.20 22.13
C GLU A 334 8.52 -6.09 20.88
N LEU A 335 8.22 -5.53 19.71
CA LEU A 335 8.22 -6.25 18.45
C LEU A 335 9.64 -6.43 17.90
N ASP A 336 9.96 -7.63 17.41
CA ASP A 336 11.25 -7.91 16.77
C ASP A 336 11.40 -7.10 15.48
N HIS A 337 12.31 -6.13 15.47
CA HIS A 337 12.49 -5.27 14.32
C HIS A 337 13.93 -4.79 14.12
N LYS A 338 14.28 -4.57 12.86
CA LYS A 338 15.49 -3.88 12.41
C LYS A 338 15.09 -2.54 11.78
N VAL A 339 15.90 -1.52 12.02
CA VAL A 339 15.70 -0.18 11.42
C VAL A 339 16.85 0.14 10.49
N VAL A 340 16.54 0.68 9.33
CA VAL A 340 17.51 1.20 8.35
C VAL A 340 17.09 2.62 7.96
N VAL A 341 18.01 3.57 8.06
CA VAL A 341 17.81 4.95 7.62
C VAL A 341 18.61 5.20 6.35
N LEU A 342 17.93 5.54 5.26
CA LEU A 342 18.57 5.86 3.99
C LEU A 342 18.90 7.36 3.95
N PRO A 343 20.10 7.76 3.49
CA PRO A 343 20.49 9.16 3.39
C PRO A 343 19.92 9.82 2.11
N CYS A 344 18.64 9.67 1.86
CA CYS A 344 17.93 10.19 0.68
C CYS A 344 16.51 10.63 1.05
N GLY A 345 15.69 11.03 0.09
CA GLY A 345 14.27 11.30 0.25
C GLY A 345 13.40 10.18 -0.31
N HIS A 346 12.08 10.40 -0.35
CA HIS A 346 11.09 9.42 -0.78
C HIS A 346 11.26 9.01 -2.25
N TYR A 347 11.27 10.01 -3.14
CA TYR A 347 11.42 9.80 -4.58
C TYR A 347 12.85 9.48 -4.95
N THR A 348 13.81 10.10 -4.27
CA THR A 348 15.24 9.84 -4.51
C THR A 348 15.65 8.42 -4.08
N THR A 349 14.88 7.73 -3.24
CA THR A 349 15.07 6.28 -2.99
C THR A 349 14.98 5.46 -4.27
N GLY A 350 14.16 5.88 -5.25
CA GLY A 350 14.06 5.26 -6.58
C GLY A 350 15.23 5.56 -7.51
N GLU A 351 16.13 6.47 -7.15
CA GLU A 351 17.23 6.94 -7.99
C GLU A 351 18.56 6.24 -7.67
N THR A 352 19.50 6.27 -8.62
CA THR A 352 20.87 5.75 -8.39
C THR A 352 21.66 6.73 -7.51
N PRO A 353 22.35 6.27 -6.44
CA PRO A 353 22.61 4.86 -6.08
C PRO A 353 21.57 4.26 -5.12
N TYR A 354 20.64 5.03 -4.55
CA TYR A 354 19.81 4.68 -3.41
C TYR A 354 18.89 3.49 -3.68
N LYS A 355 18.37 3.33 -4.89
CA LYS A 355 17.55 2.16 -5.26
C LYS A 355 18.29 0.82 -5.11
N TYR A 356 19.62 0.82 -5.28
CA TYR A 356 20.42 -0.37 -5.07
C TYR A 356 20.69 -0.63 -3.59
N VAL A 357 20.89 0.45 -2.81
CA VAL A 357 21.07 0.36 -1.35
C VAL A 357 19.78 -0.15 -0.72
N ASP A 358 18.65 0.42 -1.09
CA ASP A 358 17.33 0.00 -0.62
C ASP A 358 17.03 -1.46 -0.99
N GLY A 359 17.19 -1.82 -2.25
CA GLY A 359 16.99 -3.20 -2.72
C GLY A 359 17.91 -4.20 -2.02
N TRP A 360 19.16 -3.81 -1.72
CA TRP A 360 20.11 -4.63 -0.96
C TRP A 360 19.64 -4.84 0.49
N GLN A 361 19.17 -3.80 1.18
CA GLN A 361 18.67 -3.90 2.54
C GLN A 361 17.45 -4.83 2.61
N LEU A 362 16.50 -4.69 1.69
CA LEU A 362 15.34 -5.57 1.59
C LEU A 362 15.75 -7.02 1.32
N ALA A 363 16.58 -7.26 0.31
CA ALA A 363 17.01 -8.61 -0.08
C ALA A 363 17.84 -9.30 1.01
N SER A 364 18.77 -8.58 1.65
CA SER A 364 19.60 -9.09 2.75
C SER A 364 18.77 -9.46 3.96
N PHE A 365 17.81 -8.61 4.34
CA PHE A 365 16.91 -8.89 5.44
C PHE A 365 16.05 -10.13 5.15
N LEU A 366 15.35 -10.17 4.02
CA LEU A 366 14.49 -11.29 3.65
C LEU A 366 15.25 -12.60 3.58
N ARG A 367 16.49 -12.60 3.07
CA ARG A 367 17.32 -13.80 3.03
C ARG A 367 17.59 -14.40 4.40
N THR A 368 17.76 -13.56 5.43
CA THR A 368 18.15 -13.98 6.78
C THR A 368 16.97 -14.13 7.74
N ALA A 369 15.85 -13.44 7.49
CA ALA A 369 14.69 -13.43 8.36
C ALA A 369 13.81 -14.68 8.19
N PHE A 370 13.76 -15.24 6.98
CA PHE A 370 13.05 -16.49 6.69
C PHE A 370 13.73 -17.73 7.32
#